data_5674e613f449f0d5d230a7e8adb8dbc1
#
_entry.id   5674e613f449f0d5d230a7e8adb8dbc1
#
_cell.length_a   1.000
_cell.length_b   1.000
_cell.length_c   1.000
_cell.angle_alpha   90.00
_cell.angle_beta   90.00
_cell.angle_gamma   90.00
#
_symmetry.space_group_name_H-M   'P 1'
#
loop_
_entity.id
_entity.type
_entity.pdbx_description
1 polymer ?
#
loop_
_entity_poly.entity_id
_entity_poly.type
_entity_poly.pdbx_seq_one_letter_code
_entity_poly.pdbx_strand_id
1 'polypeptide(L)'
;MSQQQPRGAAIEELASKSQIAGILATHSRGVDRADGNLLSSAYHPDAGVDYSFFVGAASQLVAILAAAQKGQPVTLHRTSNMWVKVRGSHAWSESYVLAYAEQIADSAATQRFIGGRYLDTHERRDGEWRLSHRKYVMDFNINRPSTTNWHDPTVALSNFAPRGSQGAADAGRSLLAHYAAGFKSQGNSNVTTTYTDAQTDQLLSKQALHDLGMAYARAIDRADASLMASIFHEDATVVSGVFNGNAAEFAVKITAFVRENIDRCFHSVANEWYELHSDDAVGESYVIANTTAGGQDTLTGGRYVDAYQRRNGVWKIKARTFVVDWTNTQPTSYESGGMYAALTTRGCYGTSDPVYAFWKK
;
A
#
# COMPACT_ATOMS: atom_id res chain seq x y z
N MET A 1 -27.18 7.29 16.49
CA MET A 1 -27.22 8.55 15.72
C MET A 1 -25.77 8.97 15.48
N SER A 2 -25.20 8.69 14.30
CA SER A 2 -23.88 9.22 13.91
C SER A 2 -24.08 10.71 13.63
N GLN A 3 -23.45 11.56 14.44
CA GLN A 3 -23.39 12.99 14.13
C GLN A 3 -22.65 13.14 12.80
N GLN A 4 -23.33 13.66 11.79
CA GLN A 4 -22.74 14.05 10.52
C GLN A 4 -21.66 15.11 10.84
N GLN A 5 -20.41 14.82 10.51
CA GLN A 5 -19.31 15.80 10.69
C GLN A 5 -19.63 17.08 9.92
N PRO A 6 -19.31 18.26 10.48
CA PRO A 6 -19.41 19.51 9.72
C PRO A 6 -18.62 19.40 8.41
N ARG A 7 -19.19 19.86 7.30
CA ARG A 7 -18.62 19.77 5.96
C ARG A 7 -17.14 20.20 5.88
N GLY A 8 -16.78 21.28 6.56
CA GLY A 8 -15.40 21.75 6.61
C GLY A 8 -14.43 20.75 7.21
N ALA A 9 -14.83 20.06 8.29
CA ALA A 9 -14.01 19.03 8.92
C ALA A 9 -13.81 17.80 8.02
N ALA A 10 -14.84 17.40 7.28
CA ALA A 10 -14.75 16.28 6.35
C ALA A 10 -13.81 16.58 5.16
N ILE A 11 -13.87 17.79 4.59
CA ILE A 11 -12.95 18.22 3.54
C ILE A 11 -11.52 18.29 4.07
N GLU A 12 -11.31 18.79 5.27
CA GLU A 12 -9.98 18.86 5.90
C GLU A 12 -9.41 17.45 6.15
N GLU A 13 -10.24 16.50 6.55
CA GLU A 13 -9.83 15.10 6.70
C GLU A 13 -9.38 14.51 5.35
N LEU A 14 -10.14 14.73 4.26
CA LEU A 14 -9.76 14.28 2.92
C LEU A 14 -8.45 14.92 2.46
N ALA A 15 -8.27 16.22 2.67
CA ALA A 15 -7.03 16.92 2.34
C ALA A 15 -5.84 16.34 3.11
N SER A 16 -6.02 16.06 4.39
CA SER A 16 -5.02 15.43 5.25
C SER A 16 -4.64 14.03 4.76
N LYS A 17 -5.63 13.19 4.41
CA LYS A 17 -5.39 11.85 3.84
C LYS A 17 -4.60 11.93 2.52
N SER A 18 -4.93 12.89 1.64
CA SER A 18 -4.21 13.12 0.39
C SER A 18 -2.76 13.56 0.63
N GLN A 19 -2.51 14.45 1.57
CA GLN A 19 -1.15 14.87 1.94
C GLN A 19 -0.33 13.71 2.50
N ILE A 20 -0.92 12.90 3.38
CA ILE A 20 -0.28 11.70 3.96
C ILE A 20 0.07 10.69 2.85
N ALA A 21 -0.83 10.45 1.89
CA ALA A 21 -0.53 9.61 0.73
C ALA A 21 0.68 10.14 -0.07
N GLY A 22 0.78 11.46 -0.24
CA GLY A 22 1.94 12.12 -0.85
C GLY A 22 3.25 11.88 -0.08
N ILE A 23 3.21 11.89 1.26
CA ILE A 23 4.37 11.60 2.11
C ILE A 23 4.84 10.15 1.94
N LEU A 24 3.90 9.18 1.91
CA LEU A 24 4.21 7.78 1.69
C LEU A 24 4.86 7.54 0.31
N ALA A 25 4.36 8.21 -0.73
CA ALA A 25 4.96 8.17 -2.06
C ALA A 25 6.35 8.84 -2.08
N THR A 26 6.54 9.93 -1.36
CA THR A 26 7.82 10.63 -1.23
C THR A 26 8.87 9.72 -0.56
N HIS A 27 8.49 8.98 0.47
CA HIS A 27 9.36 8.00 1.11
C HIS A 27 9.83 6.93 0.10
N SER A 28 8.92 6.29 -0.64
CA SER A 28 9.25 5.27 -1.64
C SER A 28 10.21 5.81 -2.70
N ARG A 29 9.95 7.02 -3.22
CA ARG A 29 10.83 7.71 -4.17
C ARG A 29 12.22 7.98 -3.58
N GLY A 30 12.28 8.41 -2.32
CA GLY A 30 13.53 8.68 -1.63
C GLY A 30 14.40 7.43 -1.51
N VAL A 31 13.81 6.29 -1.16
CA VAL A 31 14.51 5.00 -1.12
C VAL A 31 14.96 4.58 -2.51
N ASP A 32 14.06 4.54 -3.50
CA ASP A 32 14.34 4.03 -4.85
C ASP A 32 15.41 4.84 -5.60
N ARG A 33 15.51 6.12 -5.29
CA ARG A 33 16.48 7.02 -5.93
C ARG A 33 17.74 7.27 -5.08
N ALA A 34 17.89 6.56 -3.95
CA ALA A 34 18.95 6.81 -2.97
C ALA A 34 19.08 8.31 -2.64
N ASP A 35 17.95 9.02 -2.56
CA ASP A 35 17.89 10.45 -2.29
C ASP A 35 17.60 10.70 -0.80
N GLY A 36 18.68 10.84 -0.02
CA GLY A 36 18.58 11.05 1.42
C GLY A 36 17.83 12.33 1.80
N ASN A 37 17.90 13.39 0.99
CA ASN A 37 17.17 14.64 1.25
C ASN A 37 15.66 14.45 1.05
N LEU A 38 15.28 13.82 -0.05
CA LEU A 38 13.88 13.49 -0.33
C LEU A 38 13.32 12.53 0.73
N LEU A 39 14.09 11.51 1.11
CA LEU A 39 13.70 10.56 2.14
C LEU A 39 13.54 11.24 3.51
N SER A 40 14.46 12.11 3.90
CA SER A 40 14.38 12.88 5.14
C SER A 40 13.17 13.80 5.19
N SER A 41 12.75 14.37 4.05
CA SER A 41 11.60 15.27 3.98
C SER A 41 10.27 14.63 4.36
N ALA A 42 10.18 13.30 4.29
CA ALA A 42 9.00 12.56 4.71
C ALA A 42 8.82 12.49 6.23
N TYR A 43 9.87 12.76 7.01
CA TYR A 43 9.91 12.59 8.46
C TYR A 43 10.00 13.92 9.20
N HIS A 44 9.43 13.99 10.40
CA HIS A 44 9.79 15.02 11.36
C HIS A 44 11.22 14.81 11.87
N PRO A 45 11.95 15.88 12.26
CA PRO A 45 13.34 15.77 12.70
C PRO A 45 13.56 14.82 13.89
N ASP A 46 12.56 14.69 14.76
CA ASP A 46 12.53 13.85 15.96
C ASP A 46 11.81 12.49 15.75
N ALA A 47 11.47 12.17 14.51
CA ALA A 47 10.75 10.93 14.19
C ALA A 47 11.54 9.68 14.56
N GLY A 48 10.82 8.68 15.08
CA GLY A 48 11.36 7.36 15.37
C GLY A 48 11.02 6.32 14.29
N VAL A 49 11.81 5.26 14.22
CA VAL A 49 11.54 4.11 13.34
C VAL A 49 11.82 2.79 14.03
N ASP A 50 11.08 1.76 13.65
CA ASP A 50 11.28 0.37 14.03
C ASP A 50 11.20 -0.52 12.77
N TYR A 51 12.35 -0.90 12.27
CA TYR A 51 12.49 -1.85 11.15
C TYR A 51 12.99 -3.22 11.63
N SER A 52 12.94 -3.48 12.93
CA SER A 52 13.54 -4.63 13.62
C SER A 52 15.08 -4.67 13.53
N PHE A 53 15.65 -4.63 12.31
CA PHE A 53 17.12 -4.57 12.14
C PHE A 53 17.72 -3.25 12.63
N PHE A 54 16.91 -2.20 12.70
CA PHE A 54 17.25 -0.89 13.22
C PHE A 54 16.04 -0.30 13.94
N VAL A 55 16.23 0.12 15.18
CA VAL A 55 15.26 0.86 15.99
C VAL A 55 15.94 2.11 16.50
N GLY A 56 15.39 3.30 16.18
CA GLY A 56 16.02 4.55 16.56
C GLY A 56 15.48 5.76 15.81
N ALA A 57 16.31 6.79 15.67
CA ALA A 57 15.93 8.01 14.94
C ALA A 57 15.79 7.77 13.43
N ALA A 58 14.77 8.34 12.82
CA ALA A 58 14.56 8.24 11.37
C ALA A 58 15.74 8.78 10.55
N SER A 59 16.42 9.83 11.03
CA SER A 59 17.61 10.39 10.38
C SER A 59 18.75 9.38 10.24
N GLN A 60 18.92 8.48 11.20
CA GLN A 60 19.91 7.42 11.14
C GLN A 60 19.52 6.34 10.12
N LEU A 61 18.22 5.94 10.10
CA LEU A 61 17.73 5.01 9.10
C LEU A 61 17.91 5.56 7.67
N VAL A 62 17.64 6.84 7.46
CA VAL A 62 17.84 7.50 6.15
C VAL A 62 19.27 7.34 5.68
N ALA A 63 20.25 7.54 6.56
CA ALA A 63 21.66 7.35 6.23
C ALA A 63 22.00 5.88 5.87
N ILE A 64 21.43 4.93 6.64
CA ILE A 64 21.59 3.48 6.40
C ILE A 64 21.02 3.10 5.03
N LEU A 65 19.79 3.52 4.72
CA LEU A 65 19.13 3.18 3.46
C LEU A 65 19.84 3.81 2.25
N ALA A 66 20.24 5.08 2.35
CA ALA A 66 20.97 5.76 1.28
C ALA A 66 22.32 5.09 1.02
N ALA A 67 23.02 4.66 2.06
CA ALA A 67 24.30 3.94 1.92
C ALA A 67 24.09 2.54 1.32
N ALA A 68 23.08 1.80 1.76
CA ALA A 68 22.78 0.45 1.27
C ALA A 68 22.39 0.43 -0.22
N GLN A 69 21.75 1.48 -0.71
CA GLN A 69 21.35 1.59 -2.12
C GLN A 69 22.48 2.01 -3.04
N LYS A 70 23.51 2.66 -2.51
CA LYS A 70 24.60 3.24 -3.32
C LYS A 70 25.33 2.17 -4.13
N GLY A 71 25.33 2.33 -5.46
CA GLY A 71 26.02 1.40 -6.36
C GLY A 71 25.27 0.07 -6.59
N GLN A 72 24.10 -0.13 -6.00
CA GLN A 72 23.22 -1.26 -6.27
C GLN A 72 22.25 -0.94 -7.43
N PRO A 73 21.69 -1.95 -8.11
CA PRO A 73 20.59 -1.74 -9.05
C PRO A 73 19.44 -0.98 -8.41
N VAL A 74 18.69 -0.24 -9.25
CA VAL A 74 17.54 0.53 -8.80
C VAL A 74 16.46 -0.39 -8.22
N THR A 75 15.95 -0.03 -7.06
CA THR A 75 14.79 -0.70 -6.44
C THR A 75 13.48 -0.08 -6.90
N LEU A 76 12.39 -0.79 -6.68
CA LEU A 76 11.03 -0.29 -6.85
C LEU A 76 10.22 -0.59 -5.60
N HIS A 77 9.76 0.44 -4.91
CA HIS A 77 8.82 0.31 -3.78
C HIS A 77 7.45 0.80 -4.22
N ARG A 78 6.53 -0.13 -4.46
CA ARG A 78 5.13 0.18 -4.75
C ARG A 78 4.34 0.21 -3.45
N THR A 79 3.98 1.41 -2.98
CA THR A 79 3.09 1.59 -1.82
C THR A 79 1.63 1.55 -2.29
N SER A 80 0.81 0.78 -1.61
CA SER A 80 -0.60 0.54 -1.90
C SER A 80 -1.40 0.34 -0.61
N ASN A 81 -2.68 0.03 -0.70
CA ASN A 81 -3.54 -0.24 0.44
C ASN A 81 -3.39 0.80 1.57
N MET A 82 -3.42 2.08 1.22
CA MET A 82 -3.24 3.16 2.19
C MET A 82 -4.52 3.40 2.98
N TRP A 83 -4.59 2.85 4.18
CA TRP A 83 -5.71 3.08 5.11
C TRP A 83 -5.29 4.09 6.17
N VAL A 84 -5.92 5.27 6.17
CA VAL A 84 -5.55 6.41 7.00
C VAL A 84 -6.71 6.83 7.89
N LYS A 85 -6.45 7.03 9.18
CA LYS A 85 -7.35 7.68 10.14
C LYS A 85 -6.74 8.98 10.65
N VAL A 86 -7.51 10.06 10.62
CA VAL A 86 -7.09 11.40 11.05
C VAL A 86 -7.85 11.80 12.31
N ARG A 87 -7.14 12.37 13.28
CA ARG A 87 -7.72 12.98 14.49
C ARG A 87 -6.98 14.30 14.82
N GLY A 88 -7.53 15.42 14.38
CA GLY A 88 -6.91 16.73 14.57
C GLY A 88 -5.57 16.82 13.87
N SER A 89 -4.50 17.05 14.64
CA SER A 89 -3.12 17.13 14.14
C SER A 89 -2.38 15.78 14.15
N HIS A 90 -3.05 14.68 14.43
CA HIS A 90 -2.46 13.33 14.46
C HIS A 90 -3.18 12.41 13.47
N ALA A 91 -2.42 11.50 12.87
CA ALA A 91 -2.99 10.47 12.02
C ALA A 91 -2.23 9.15 12.16
N TRP A 92 -2.92 8.08 11.86
CA TRP A 92 -2.38 6.72 11.80
C TRP A 92 -2.65 6.16 10.41
N SER A 93 -1.67 5.45 9.86
CA SER A 93 -1.88 4.75 8.60
C SER A 93 -1.29 3.35 8.63
N GLU A 94 -1.97 2.45 7.94
CA GLU A 94 -1.40 1.19 7.45
C GLU A 94 -1.30 1.31 5.94
N SER A 95 -0.14 0.97 5.39
CA SER A 95 0.04 0.86 3.95
C SER A 95 0.82 -0.39 3.61
N TYR A 96 0.47 -1.02 2.49
CA TYR A 96 1.17 -2.18 1.98
C TYR A 96 2.30 -1.74 1.05
N VAL A 97 3.40 -2.44 1.10
CA VAL A 97 4.52 -2.22 0.20
C VAL A 97 4.91 -3.51 -0.50
N LEU A 98 4.99 -3.46 -1.83
CA LEU A 98 5.67 -4.44 -2.65
C LEU A 98 6.99 -3.84 -3.10
N ALA A 99 8.11 -4.43 -2.70
CA ALA A 99 9.43 -4.00 -3.07
C ALA A 99 10.06 -5.02 -4.02
N TYR A 100 10.55 -4.54 -5.16
CA TYR A 100 11.45 -5.27 -6.02
C TYR A 100 12.88 -4.75 -5.79
N ALA A 101 13.80 -5.66 -5.57
CA ALA A 101 15.22 -5.35 -5.47
C ALA A 101 16.04 -6.41 -6.21
N GLU A 102 17.12 -5.98 -6.83
CA GLU A 102 18.14 -6.86 -7.35
C GLU A 102 19.41 -6.63 -6.55
N GLN A 103 20.00 -7.68 -6.05
CA GLN A 103 21.26 -7.62 -5.33
C GLN A 103 22.33 -8.40 -6.09
N ILE A 104 23.45 -7.75 -6.34
CA ILE A 104 24.62 -8.35 -6.94
C ILE A 104 25.62 -8.66 -5.82
N ALA A 105 25.98 -9.92 -5.67
CA ALA A 105 27.00 -10.39 -4.74
C ALA A 105 27.84 -11.47 -5.42
N ASP A 106 29.17 -11.38 -5.34
CA ASP A 106 30.12 -12.39 -5.84
C ASP A 106 29.83 -12.89 -7.26
N SER A 107 29.49 -11.97 -8.17
CA SER A 107 29.15 -12.23 -9.58
C SER A 107 27.80 -12.93 -9.81
N ALA A 108 27.01 -13.17 -8.77
CA ALA A 108 25.64 -13.67 -8.86
C ALA A 108 24.66 -12.55 -8.55
N ALA A 109 23.59 -12.46 -9.33
CA ALA A 109 22.50 -11.53 -9.08
C ALA A 109 21.27 -12.27 -8.59
N THR A 110 20.67 -11.79 -7.49
CA THR A 110 19.43 -12.32 -6.93
C THR A 110 18.32 -11.27 -7.05
N GLN A 111 17.21 -11.64 -7.66
CA GLN A 111 15.99 -10.87 -7.65
C GLN A 111 15.23 -11.16 -6.37
N ARG A 112 14.75 -10.11 -5.71
CA ARG A 112 13.96 -10.18 -4.49
C ARG A 112 12.64 -9.46 -4.69
N PHE A 113 11.56 -10.12 -4.35
CA PHE A 113 10.22 -9.56 -4.34
C PHE A 113 9.70 -9.68 -2.91
N ILE A 114 9.52 -8.55 -2.25
CA ILE A 114 9.28 -8.49 -0.81
C ILE A 114 7.96 -7.79 -0.57
N GLY A 115 7.07 -8.42 0.17
CA GLY A 115 5.82 -7.84 0.64
C GLY A 115 5.86 -7.55 2.12
N GLY A 116 5.36 -6.39 2.50
CA GLY A 116 5.27 -5.97 3.89
C GLY A 116 4.33 -4.79 4.08
N ARG A 117 4.28 -4.31 5.30
CA ARG A 117 3.42 -3.18 5.67
C ARG A 117 4.20 -2.15 6.47
N TYR A 118 3.82 -0.89 6.27
CA TYR A 118 4.17 0.20 7.16
C TYR A 118 2.99 0.50 8.09
N LEU A 119 3.27 0.57 9.38
CA LEU A 119 2.37 1.04 10.43
C LEU A 119 2.91 2.37 10.92
N ASP A 120 2.29 3.46 10.47
CA ASP A 120 2.83 4.80 10.59
C ASP A 120 1.98 5.69 11.49
N THR A 121 2.62 6.51 12.30
CA THR A 121 2.00 7.68 12.90
C THR A 121 2.49 8.94 12.21
N HIS A 122 1.58 9.88 12.03
CA HIS A 122 1.84 11.15 11.39
C HIS A 122 1.41 12.29 12.31
N GLU A 123 2.13 13.39 12.25
CA GLU A 123 1.76 14.63 12.93
C GLU A 123 1.74 15.80 11.94
N ARG A 124 0.79 16.71 12.15
CA ARG A 124 0.76 17.99 11.46
C ARG A 124 1.34 19.06 12.37
N ARG A 125 2.51 19.57 12.02
CA ARG A 125 3.20 20.65 12.72
C ARG A 125 3.39 21.80 11.74
N ASP A 126 3.09 23.02 12.16
CA ASP A 126 3.18 24.23 11.30
C ASP A 126 2.45 24.10 9.96
N GLY A 127 1.32 23.38 9.94
CA GLY A 127 0.50 23.15 8.75
C GLY A 127 0.95 21.98 7.87
N GLU A 128 2.11 21.37 8.12
CA GLU A 128 2.67 20.28 7.32
C GLU A 128 2.53 18.92 8.00
N TRP A 129 2.00 17.94 7.30
CA TRP A 129 2.02 16.54 7.72
C TRP A 129 3.38 15.92 7.45
N ARG A 130 3.89 15.12 8.39
CA ARG A 130 5.07 14.25 8.22
C ARG A 130 4.94 13.02 9.11
N LEU A 131 5.76 12.02 8.83
CA LEU A 131 5.92 10.84 9.70
C LEU A 131 6.53 11.27 11.05
N SER A 132 5.87 10.88 12.14
CA SER A 132 6.42 10.97 13.49
C SER A 132 6.97 9.61 13.98
N HIS A 133 6.42 8.50 13.46
CA HIS A 133 6.96 7.16 13.70
C HIS A 133 6.58 6.22 12.57
N ARG A 134 7.47 5.28 12.25
CA ARG A 134 7.21 4.18 11.31
C ARG A 134 7.65 2.85 11.90
N LYS A 135 6.76 1.84 11.80
CA LYS A 135 7.10 0.44 12.05
C LYS A 135 6.93 -0.36 10.77
N TYR A 136 7.96 -1.13 10.40
CA TYR A 136 7.91 -2.07 9.29
C TYR A 136 7.52 -3.47 9.76
N VAL A 137 6.60 -4.10 9.04
CA VAL A 137 6.17 -5.50 9.24
C VAL A 137 6.43 -6.25 7.94
N MET A 138 7.23 -7.30 7.97
CA MET A 138 7.44 -8.15 6.79
C MET A 138 6.40 -9.28 6.75
N ASP A 139 5.72 -9.43 5.63
CA ASP A 139 4.71 -10.47 5.43
C ASP A 139 5.27 -11.66 4.62
N PHE A 140 5.97 -11.40 3.51
CA PHE A 140 6.58 -12.46 2.70
C PHE A 140 7.80 -11.97 1.92
N ASN A 141 8.57 -12.90 1.36
CA ASN A 141 9.58 -12.65 0.34
C ASN A 141 9.67 -13.81 -0.65
N ILE A 142 10.05 -13.49 -1.87
CA ILE A 142 10.38 -14.45 -2.94
C ILE A 142 11.78 -14.10 -3.43
N ASN A 143 12.68 -15.08 -3.46
CA ASN A 143 14.07 -14.91 -3.88
C ASN A 143 14.37 -15.88 -5.02
N ARG A 144 15.01 -15.39 -6.07
CA ARG A 144 15.36 -16.20 -7.24
C ARG A 144 16.58 -15.63 -7.94
N PRO A 145 17.34 -16.46 -8.69
CA PRO A 145 18.40 -15.95 -9.55
C PRO A 145 17.84 -14.87 -10.49
N SER A 146 18.61 -13.79 -10.67
CA SER A 146 18.22 -12.74 -11.62
C SER A 146 18.32 -13.23 -13.05
N THR A 147 17.30 -12.89 -13.83
CA THR A 147 17.30 -13.07 -15.29
C THR A 147 17.48 -11.74 -16.02
N THR A 148 17.75 -10.66 -15.28
CA THR A 148 17.97 -9.34 -15.88
C THR A 148 19.23 -9.33 -16.72
N ASN A 149 19.08 -9.01 -17.99
CA ASN A 149 20.21 -8.84 -18.91
C ASN A 149 19.97 -7.62 -19.81
N TRP A 150 20.49 -6.47 -19.37
CA TRP A 150 20.36 -5.21 -20.09
C TRP A 150 21.34 -5.06 -21.27
N HIS A 151 22.28 -5.99 -21.43
CA HIS A 151 23.31 -5.95 -22.46
C HIS A 151 23.02 -6.90 -23.63
N ASP A 152 22.06 -7.80 -23.47
CA ASP A 152 21.67 -8.74 -24.52
C ASP A 152 20.67 -8.07 -25.48
N PRO A 153 21.05 -7.85 -26.75
CA PRO A 153 20.19 -7.19 -27.72
C PRO A 153 18.95 -8.05 -28.10
N THR A 154 18.92 -9.32 -27.75
CA THR A 154 17.77 -10.20 -27.99
C THR A 154 16.68 -10.05 -26.91
N VAL A 155 17.00 -9.45 -25.76
CA VAL A 155 16.01 -9.14 -24.75
C VAL A 155 15.19 -7.93 -25.17
N ALA A 156 13.88 -8.06 -25.22
CA ALA A 156 12.95 -7.08 -25.79
C ALA A 156 13.10 -5.65 -25.28
N LEU A 157 13.53 -5.48 -24.02
CA LEU A 157 13.69 -4.17 -23.38
C LEU A 157 15.16 -3.74 -23.18
N SER A 158 16.14 -4.46 -23.76
CA SER A 158 17.56 -4.15 -23.58
C SER A 158 17.93 -2.73 -24.02
N ASN A 159 17.29 -2.24 -25.09
CA ASN A 159 17.49 -0.89 -25.65
C ASN A 159 16.48 0.14 -25.13
N PHE A 160 15.63 -0.20 -24.15
CA PHE A 160 14.66 0.74 -23.63
C PHE A 160 15.32 1.89 -22.86
N ALA A 161 15.01 3.12 -23.24
CA ALA A 161 15.50 4.33 -22.59
C ALA A 161 14.39 5.39 -22.49
N PRO A 162 14.34 6.24 -21.44
CA PRO A 162 15.29 6.26 -20.33
C PRO A 162 15.06 5.12 -19.32
N ARG A 163 16.09 4.75 -18.59
CA ARG A 163 16.02 3.82 -17.46
C ARG A 163 16.06 4.56 -16.14
N GLY A 164 15.50 3.94 -15.09
CA GLY A 164 15.63 4.45 -13.72
C GLY A 164 17.09 4.47 -13.28
N SER A 165 17.45 5.49 -12.51
CA SER A 165 18.78 5.65 -11.93
C SER A 165 18.68 6.29 -10.54
N GLN A 166 19.81 6.40 -9.85
CA GLN A 166 19.88 6.96 -8.51
C GLN A 166 20.32 8.43 -8.53
N GLY A 167 19.92 9.19 -7.52
CA GLY A 167 20.34 10.56 -7.28
C GLY A 167 19.99 11.52 -8.42
N ALA A 168 20.92 12.41 -8.74
CA ALA A 168 20.74 13.44 -9.76
C ALA A 168 20.70 12.91 -11.20
N ALA A 169 21.20 11.70 -11.43
CA ALA A 169 21.20 11.07 -12.75
C ALA A 169 19.82 10.51 -13.16
N ASP A 170 18.85 10.42 -12.23
CA ASP A 170 17.51 9.94 -12.53
C ASP A 170 16.76 10.91 -13.44
N ALA A 171 16.34 10.43 -14.62
CA ALA A 171 15.65 11.23 -15.63
C ALA A 171 14.34 11.81 -15.10
N GLY A 172 13.61 11.05 -14.27
CA GLY A 172 12.36 11.51 -13.66
C GLY A 172 12.59 12.68 -12.69
N ARG A 173 13.68 12.64 -11.92
CA ARG A 173 14.04 13.75 -11.02
C ARG A 173 14.35 15.03 -11.79
N SER A 174 15.14 14.95 -12.85
CA SER A 174 15.50 16.10 -13.67
C SER A 174 14.27 16.71 -14.35
N LEU A 175 13.39 15.88 -14.89
CA LEU A 175 12.14 16.30 -15.51
C LEU A 175 11.21 17.03 -14.53
N LEU A 176 10.99 16.46 -13.35
CA LEU A 176 10.16 17.07 -12.30
C LEU A 176 10.73 18.42 -11.82
N ALA A 177 12.05 18.51 -11.66
CA ALA A 177 12.70 19.77 -11.27
C ALA A 177 12.52 20.85 -12.35
N HIS A 178 12.63 20.47 -13.63
CA HIS A 178 12.42 21.38 -14.77
C HIS A 178 10.99 21.95 -14.75
N TYR A 179 9.96 21.12 -14.64
CA TYR A 179 8.58 21.60 -14.59
C TYR A 179 8.27 22.41 -13.33
N ALA A 180 8.79 22.01 -12.17
CA ALA A 180 8.58 22.74 -10.92
C ALA A 180 9.19 24.16 -10.96
N ALA A 181 10.31 24.35 -11.67
CA ALA A 181 10.88 25.68 -11.90
C ALA A 181 9.95 26.58 -12.73
N GLY A 182 9.26 26.00 -13.73
CA GLY A 182 8.28 26.73 -14.55
C GLY A 182 7.06 27.20 -13.75
N PHE A 183 6.58 26.41 -12.78
CA PHE A 183 5.43 26.81 -11.94
C PHE A 183 5.73 28.02 -11.03
N LYS A 184 6.96 28.13 -10.54
CA LYS A 184 7.39 29.27 -9.72
C LYS A 184 7.37 30.60 -10.47
N SER A 185 7.52 30.56 -11.81
CA SER A 185 7.52 31.76 -12.66
C SER A 185 6.11 32.28 -13.01
N GLN A 186 5.07 31.48 -12.83
CA GLN A 186 3.69 31.85 -13.21
C GLN A 186 2.87 32.53 -12.13
N GLY A 187 3.44 32.78 -10.94
CA GLY A 187 2.75 33.40 -9.81
C GLY A 187 1.66 32.48 -9.22
N ASN A 188 1.61 32.39 -7.90
CA ASN A 188 0.56 31.64 -7.21
C ASN A 188 -0.77 32.41 -7.34
N SER A 189 -1.57 32.12 -8.36
CA SER A 189 -2.97 32.46 -8.31
C SER A 189 -3.65 31.53 -7.31
N ASN A 190 -3.93 32.00 -6.11
CA ASN A 190 -4.78 31.29 -5.16
C ASN A 190 -6.20 31.18 -5.77
N VAL A 191 -6.43 30.13 -6.55
CA VAL A 191 -7.76 29.78 -7.00
C VAL A 191 -8.48 29.18 -5.79
N THR A 192 -9.32 29.98 -5.15
CA THR A 192 -10.23 29.45 -4.11
C THR A 192 -11.32 28.65 -4.82
N THR A 193 -11.17 27.35 -4.90
CA THR A 193 -12.18 26.44 -5.44
C THR A 193 -13.24 26.17 -4.38
N THR A 194 -14.48 26.57 -4.63
CA THR A 194 -15.60 26.22 -3.75
C THR A 194 -16.27 24.96 -4.30
N TYR A 195 -16.23 23.88 -3.53
CA TYR A 195 -16.93 22.64 -3.88
C TYR A 195 -18.42 22.71 -3.49
N THR A 196 -19.30 22.19 -4.35
CA THR A 196 -20.71 22.00 -4.03
C THR A 196 -20.90 20.86 -3.02
N ASP A 197 -22.08 20.78 -2.40
CA ASP A 197 -22.39 19.67 -1.48
C ASP A 197 -22.36 18.33 -2.20
N ALA A 198 -22.83 18.27 -3.44
CA ALA A 198 -22.79 17.06 -4.26
C ALA A 198 -21.34 16.62 -4.56
N GLN A 199 -20.44 17.54 -4.92
CA GLN A 199 -19.03 17.23 -5.15
C GLN A 199 -18.33 16.74 -3.88
N THR A 200 -18.66 17.34 -2.74
CA THR A 200 -18.14 16.93 -1.44
C THR A 200 -18.62 15.51 -1.09
N ASP A 201 -19.92 15.23 -1.27
CA ASP A 201 -20.49 13.89 -1.04
C ASP A 201 -19.84 12.85 -1.95
N GLN A 202 -19.57 13.18 -3.21
CA GLN A 202 -18.84 12.28 -4.12
C GLN A 202 -17.43 11.95 -3.63
N LEU A 203 -16.67 12.93 -3.16
CA LEU A 203 -15.32 12.72 -2.63
C LEU A 203 -15.33 11.84 -1.38
N LEU A 204 -16.24 12.12 -0.45
CA LEU A 204 -16.41 11.34 0.78
C LEU A 204 -16.86 9.91 0.48
N SER A 205 -17.79 9.75 -0.47
CA SER A 205 -18.25 8.44 -0.91
C SER A 205 -17.10 7.61 -1.51
N LYS A 206 -16.31 8.18 -2.44
CA LYS A 206 -15.14 7.49 -3.00
C LYS A 206 -14.13 7.09 -1.94
N GLN A 207 -13.90 7.93 -0.93
CA GLN A 207 -13.03 7.59 0.20
C GLN A 207 -13.60 6.42 1.02
N ALA A 208 -14.92 6.40 1.23
CA ALA A 208 -15.56 5.28 1.95
C ALA A 208 -15.45 3.96 1.16
N LEU A 209 -15.61 4.00 -0.17
CA LEU A 209 -15.43 2.82 -1.03
C LEU A 209 -13.98 2.33 -1.01
N HIS A 210 -13.00 3.25 -1.07
CA HIS A 210 -11.58 2.93 -0.88
C HIS A 210 -11.34 2.22 0.46
N ASP A 211 -11.85 2.77 1.56
CA ASP A 211 -11.65 2.19 2.90
C ASP A 211 -12.23 0.76 3.00
N LEU A 212 -13.33 0.44 2.27
CA LEU A 212 -13.87 -0.92 2.19
C LEU A 212 -12.91 -1.88 1.47
N GLY A 213 -12.25 -1.43 0.39
CA GLY A 213 -11.21 -2.20 -0.31
C GLY A 213 -10.02 -2.50 0.60
N MET A 214 -9.56 -1.52 1.39
CA MET A 214 -8.47 -1.68 2.36
C MET A 214 -8.86 -2.65 3.49
N ALA A 215 -10.08 -2.53 3.99
CA ALA A 215 -10.60 -3.42 5.02
C ALA A 215 -10.71 -4.87 4.52
N TYR A 216 -11.15 -5.08 3.26
CA TYR A 216 -11.18 -6.41 2.64
C TYR A 216 -9.79 -7.05 2.59
N ALA A 217 -8.79 -6.33 2.05
CA ALA A 217 -7.43 -6.84 1.95
C ALA A 217 -6.87 -7.25 3.32
N ARG A 218 -7.02 -6.37 4.33
CA ARG A 218 -6.62 -6.71 5.71
C ARG A 218 -7.38 -7.92 6.25
N ALA A 219 -8.70 -7.98 6.02
CA ALA A 219 -9.54 -9.05 6.56
C ALA A 219 -9.13 -10.43 6.05
N ILE A 220 -8.85 -10.54 4.73
CA ILE A 220 -8.40 -11.81 4.15
C ILE A 220 -6.98 -12.13 4.58
N ASP A 221 -6.05 -11.16 4.55
CA ASP A 221 -4.65 -11.36 4.90
C ASP A 221 -4.42 -11.68 6.37
N ARG A 222 -5.31 -11.26 7.26
CA ARG A 222 -5.23 -11.54 8.71
C ARG A 222 -6.23 -12.61 9.14
N ALA A 223 -6.96 -13.20 8.21
CA ALA A 223 -8.02 -14.18 8.47
C ALA A 223 -9.02 -13.67 9.53
N ASP A 224 -9.47 -12.40 9.38
CA ASP A 224 -10.37 -11.70 10.28
C ASP A 224 -11.81 -11.76 9.75
N ALA A 225 -12.57 -12.76 10.20
CA ALA A 225 -13.95 -12.98 9.80
C ALA A 225 -14.88 -11.81 10.19
N SER A 226 -14.63 -11.19 11.35
CA SER A 226 -15.43 -10.07 11.85
C SER A 226 -15.26 -8.83 10.98
N LEU A 227 -14.02 -8.47 10.66
CA LEU A 227 -13.73 -7.37 9.73
C LEU A 227 -14.28 -7.68 8.35
N MET A 228 -14.11 -8.91 7.84
CA MET A 228 -14.64 -9.33 6.54
C MET A 228 -16.16 -9.18 6.48
N ALA A 229 -16.90 -9.66 7.47
CA ALA A 229 -18.35 -9.54 7.51
C ALA A 229 -18.83 -8.09 7.61
N SER A 230 -18.06 -7.22 8.29
CA SER A 230 -18.47 -5.82 8.55
C SER A 230 -18.58 -4.96 7.30
N ILE A 231 -17.84 -5.29 6.23
CA ILE A 231 -17.77 -4.51 5.00
C ILE A 231 -18.85 -4.86 3.96
N PHE A 232 -19.59 -5.93 4.18
CA PHE A 232 -20.68 -6.36 3.32
C PHE A 232 -22.06 -6.02 3.91
N HIS A 233 -23.06 -5.81 3.06
CA HIS A 233 -24.45 -5.86 3.48
C HIS A 233 -24.86 -7.30 3.79
N GLU A 234 -25.86 -7.49 4.65
CA GLU A 234 -26.35 -8.82 5.07
C GLU A 234 -26.85 -9.67 3.89
N ASP A 235 -27.44 -9.02 2.89
CA ASP A 235 -27.96 -9.62 1.65
C ASP A 235 -26.91 -9.64 0.51
N ALA A 236 -25.65 -9.28 0.78
CA ALA A 236 -24.61 -9.20 -0.24
C ALA A 236 -24.21 -10.58 -0.76
N THR A 237 -23.74 -10.59 -2.01
CA THR A 237 -23.25 -11.79 -2.69
C THR A 237 -21.79 -11.69 -3.10
N VAL A 238 -21.08 -12.82 -3.10
CA VAL A 238 -19.72 -12.92 -3.55
C VAL A 238 -19.56 -14.03 -4.58
N VAL A 239 -18.81 -13.75 -5.63
CA VAL A 239 -18.34 -14.71 -6.62
C VAL A 239 -16.81 -14.66 -6.60
N SER A 240 -16.18 -15.64 -5.97
CA SER A 240 -14.71 -15.68 -5.84
C SER A 240 -14.05 -16.84 -6.58
N GLY A 241 -14.86 -17.70 -7.20
CA GLY A 241 -14.39 -18.95 -7.80
C GLY A 241 -14.21 -20.08 -6.76
N VAL A 242 -13.67 -19.77 -5.59
CA VAL A 242 -13.50 -20.73 -4.48
C VAL A 242 -14.79 -20.86 -3.68
N PHE A 243 -15.40 -19.73 -3.30
CA PHE A 243 -16.67 -19.66 -2.60
C PHE A 243 -17.60 -18.67 -3.31
N ASN A 244 -18.77 -19.14 -3.67
CA ASN A 244 -19.82 -18.31 -4.29
C ASN A 244 -21.06 -18.35 -3.42
N GLY A 245 -21.75 -17.21 -3.27
CA GLY A 245 -23.00 -17.13 -2.53
C GLY A 245 -23.08 -15.94 -1.58
N ASN A 246 -23.72 -16.13 -0.43
CA ASN A 246 -23.92 -15.08 0.56
C ASN A 246 -22.60 -14.62 1.19
N ALA A 247 -22.43 -13.30 1.34
CA ALA A 247 -21.20 -12.70 1.82
C ALA A 247 -20.90 -12.99 3.31
N ALA A 248 -21.91 -13.19 4.14
CA ALA A 248 -21.71 -13.57 5.55
C ALA A 248 -21.14 -14.99 5.66
N GLU A 249 -21.64 -15.93 4.86
CA GLU A 249 -21.09 -17.27 4.78
C GLU A 249 -19.67 -17.25 4.17
N PHE A 250 -19.46 -16.47 3.11
CA PHE A 250 -18.16 -16.27 2.52
C PHE A 250 -17.13 -15.78 3.55
N ALA A 251 -17.48 -14.77 4.35
CA ALA A 251 -16.58 -14.21 5.36
C ALA A 251 -16.06 -15.28 6.34
N VAL A 252 -16.93 -16.15 6.81
CA VAL A 252 -16.55 -17.24 7.69
C VAL A 252 -15.70 -18.30 6.99
N LYS A 253 -16.18 -18.77 5.82
CA LYS A 253 -15.54 -19.86 5.08
C LYS A 253 -14.16 -19.49 4.54
N ILE A 254 -14.01 -18.29 3.95
CA ILE A 254 -12.74 -17.86 3.36
C ILE A 254 -11.67 -17.60 4.42
N THR A 255 -12.04 -16.98 5.54
CA THR A 255 -11.07 -16.70 6.60
C THR A 255 -10.64 -17.97 7.34
N ALA A 256 -11.56 -18.95 7.51
CA ALA A 256 -11.20 -20.27 8.01
C ALA A 256 -10.25 -21.00 7.05
N PHE A 257 -10.59 -21.03 5.75
CA PHE A 257 -9.75 -21.64 4.72
C PHE A 257 -8.33 -21.04 4.69
N VAL A 258 -8.22 -19.70 4.71
CA VAL A 258 -6.93 -19.01 4.72
C VAL A 258 -6.12 -19.42 5.96
N ARG A 259 -6.73 -19.45 7.14
CA ARG A 259 -6.05 -19.82 8.39
C ARG A 259 -5.56 -21.25 8.41
N GLU A 260 -6.32 -22.17 7.81
CA GLU A 260 -6.05 -23.61 7.88
C GLU A 260 -5.12 -24.09 6.76
N ASN A 261 -5.13 -23.43 5.60
CA ASN A 261 -4.48 -23.97 4.39
C ASN A 261 -3.41 -23.05 3.79
N ILE A 262 -3.32 -21.78 4.21
CA ILE A 262 -2.39 -20.81 3.65
C ILE A 262 -1.37 -20.40 4.72
N ASP A 263 -0.10 -20.57 4.43
CA ASP A 263 0.99 -20.17 5.34
C ASP A 263 1.15 -18.64 5.41
N ARG A 264 1.02 -17.98 4.24
CA ARG A 264 1.15 -16.53 4.09
C ARG A 264 0.18 -16.01 3.04
N CYS A 265 -0.44 -14.90 3.34
CA CYS A 265 -1.42 -14.26 2.48
C CYS A 265 -1.16 -12.74 2.44
N PHE A 266 -1.17 -12.17 1.23
CA PHE A 266 -0.91 -10.74 1.03
C PHE A 266 -1.62 -10.25 -0.22
N HIS A 267 -2.48 -9.23 -0.10
CA HIS A 267 -3.25 -8.68 -1.20
C HIS A 267 -2.93 -7.19 -1.41
N SER A 268 -2.14 -6.88 -2.42
CA SER A 268 -1.80 -5.51 -2.81
C SER A 268 -2.85 -4.97 -3.79
N VAL A 269 -3.74 -4.11 -3.34
CA VAL A 269 -4.82 -3.50 -4.12
C VAL A 269 -4.40 -2.12 -4.64
N ALA A 270 -4.71 -1.83 -5.88
CA ALA A 270 -4.44 -0.52 -6.52
C ALA A 270 -5.34 -0.32 -7.76
N ASN A 271 -5.10 0.77 -8.51
CA ASN A 271 -5.85 1.11 -9.72
C ASN A 271 -7.36 1.11 -9.47
N GLU A 272 -7.77 1.80 -8.42
CA GLU A 272 -9.16 1.88 -8.00
C GLU A 272 -9.93 2.87 -8.87
N TRP A 273 -11.05 2.42 -9.41
CA TRP A 273 -11.98 3.22 -10.16
C TRP A 273 -13.39 3.07 -9.61
N TYR A 274 -14.11 4.18 -9.47
CA TYR A 274 -15.45 4.21 -8.91
C TYR A 274 -16.38 5.13 -9.70
N GLU A 275 -17.59 4.66 -9.98
CA GLU A 275 -18.70 5.43 -10.51
C GLU A 275 -19.86 5.43 -9.53
N LEU A 276 -20.32 6.64 -9.18
CA LEU A 276 -21.33 6.88 -8.15
C LEU A 276 -22.67 7.28 -8.78
N HIS A 277 -23.73 6.66 -8.32
CA HIS A 277 -25.11 6.92 -8.72
C HIS A 277 -25.99 7.08 -7.46
N SER A 278 -25.98 8.27 -6.87
CA SER A 278 -26.70 8.56 -5.61
C SER A 278 -26.22 7.64 -4.46
N ASP A 279 -27.06 6.71 -4.02
CA ASP A 279 -26.77 5.75 -2.96
C ASP A 279 -26.30 4.37 -3.49
N ASP A 280 -26.12 4.22 -4.78
CA ASP A 280 -25.49 3.07 -5.43
C ASP A 280 -24.16 3.48 -6.08
N ALA A 281 -23.23 2.54 -6.16
CA ALA A 281 -21.97 2.74 -6.87
C ALA A 281 -21.48 1.42 -7.45
N VAL A 282 -20.63 1.52 -8.48
CA VAL A 282 -19.85 0.42 -9.01
C VAL A 282 -18.37 0.79 -8.98
N GLY A 283 -17.50 -0.23 -8.90
CA GLY A 283 -16.07 0.00 -8.92
C GLY A 283 -15.30 -1.21 -9.40
N GLU A 284 -14.09 -0.92 -9.84
CA GLU A 284 -13.09 -1.92 -10.21
C GLU A 284 -11.78 -1.57 -9.51
N SER A 285 -11.12 -2.56 -8.94
CA SER A 285 -9.79 -2.39 -8.38
C SER A 285 -8.90 -3.57 -8.74
N TYR A 286 -7.65 -3.30 -9.09
CA TYR A 286 -6.68 -4.32 -9.45
C TYR A 286 -5.99 -4.84 -8.20
N VAL A 287 -5.72 -6.15 -8.20
CA VAL A 287 -5.02 -6.80 -7.09
C VAL A 287 -3.88 -7.66 -7.60
N ILE A 288 -2.76 -7.60 -6.90
CA ILE A 288 -1.71 -8.61 -6.95
C ILE A 288 -1.70 -9.29 -5.58
N ALA A 289 -2.05 -10.56 -5.56
CA ALA A 289 -2.03 -11.38 -4.36
C ALA A 289 -0.85 -12.33 -4.37
N ASN A 290 -0.20 -12.51 -3.21
CA ASN A 290 0.73 -13.61 -2.97
C ASN A 290 0.15 -14.53 -1.92
N THR A 291 0.10 -15.82 -2.22
CA THR A 291 -0.24 -16.87 -1.25
C THR A 291 0.87 -17.91 -1.23
N THR A 292 1.30 -18.31 -0.01
CA THR A 292 2.20 -19.44 0.17
C THR A 292 1.42 -20.58 0.81
N ALA A 293 1.42 -21.74 0.17
CA ALA A 293 0.73 -22.94 0.66
C ALA A 293 1.41 -24.21 0.16
N GLY A 294 1.56 -25.22 1.04
CA GLY A 294 2.12 -26.52 0.64
C GLY A 294 3.50 -26.44 -0.01
N GLY A 295 4.34 -25.49 0.41
CA GLY A 295 5.67 -25.30 -0.15
C GLY A 295 5.68 -24.62 -1.53
N GLN A 296 4.57 -24.01 -1.96
CA GLN A 296 4.45 -23.25 -3.20
C GLN A 296 4.10 -21.78 -2.92
N ASP A 297 4.69 -20.87 -3.67
CA ASP A 297 4.26 -19.47 -3.77
C ASP A 297 3.42 -19.28 -5.03
N THR A 298 2.23 -18.74 -4.88
CA THR A 298 1.36 -18.38 -6.00
C THR A 298 1.13 -16.87 -6.03
N LEU A 299 1.61 -16.24 -7.09
CA LEU A 299 1.25 -14.86 -7.44
C LEU A 299 0.01 -14.90 -8.33
N THR A 300 -1.00 -14.14 -7.97
CA THR A 300 -2.25 -14.00 -8.72
C THR A 300 -2.48 -12.54 -9.03
N GLY A 301 -2.65 -12.21 -10.31
CA GLY A 301 -3.13 -10.91 -10.74
C GLY A 301 -4.60 -11.02 -11.12
N GLY A 302 -5.38 -10.04 -10.69
CA GLY A 302 -6.81 -10.03 -10.97
C GLY A 302 -7.47 -8.71 -10.61
N ARG A 303 -8.80 -8.72 -10.61
CA ARG A 303 -9.61 -7.54 -10.34
C ARG A 303 -10.78 -7.89 -9.43
N TYR A 304 -11.07 -7.00 -8.51
CA TYR A 304 -12.36 -6.97 -7.82
C TYR A 304 -13.29 -6.06 -8.61
N VAL A 305 -14.43 -6.60 -9.01
CA VAL A 305 -15.52 -5.87 -9.65
C VAL A 305 -16.68 -5.85 -8.67
N ASP A 306 -17.02 -4.66 -8.21
CA ASP A 306 -17.89 -4.46 -7.06
C ASP A 306 -19.11 -3.63 -7.39
N ALA A 307 -20.24 -3.99 -6.79
CA ALA A 307 -21.38 -3.11 -6.58
C ALA A 307 -21.45 -2.74 -5.10
N TYR A 308 -21.68 -1.46 -4.83
CA TYR A 308 -21.78 -0.90 -3.50
C TYR A 308 -23.15 -0.24 -3.30
N GLN A 309 -23.59 -0.15 -2.07
CA GLN A 309 -24.80 0.57 -1.72
C GLN A 309 -24.64 1.31 -0.40
N ARG A 310 -25.16 2.55 -0.35
CA ARG A 310 -25.25 3.33 0.89
C ARG A 310 -26.62 3.14 1.51
N ARG A 311 -26.69 2.50 2.69
CA ARG A 311 -27.90 2.32 3.47
C ARG A 311 -27.75 3.00 4.81
N ASN A 312 -28.72 3.83 5.18
CA ASN A 312 -28.69 4.63 6.42
C ASN A 312 -27.38 5.45 6.57
N GLY A 313 -26.88 6.00 5.44
CA GLY A 313 -25.66 6.81 5.39
C GLY A 313 -24.35 6.03 5.41
N VAL A 314 -24.38 4.70 5.40
CA VAL A 314 -23.19 3.84 5.46
C VAL A 314 -23.01 3.07 4.16
N TRP A 315 -21.87 3.25 3.50
CA TRP A 315 -21.48 2.47 2.33
C TRP A 315 -21.01 1.07 2.73
N LYS A 316 -21.46 0.06 1.99
CA LYS A 316 -21.00 -1.32 2.08
C LYS A 316 -21.02 -1.98 0.70
N ILE A 317 -20.29 -3.07 0.56
CA ILE A 317 -20.30 -3.91 -0.65
C ILE A 317 -21.64 -4.67 -0.69
N LYS A 318 -22.35 -4.56 -1.82
CA LYS A 318 -23.58 -5.27 -2.14
C LYS A 318 -23.33 -6.54 -2.96
N ALA A 319 -22.34 -6.48 -3.84
CA ALA A 319 -21.89 -7.65 -4.59
C ALA A 319 -20.41 -7.49 -4.93
N ARG A 320 -19.65 -8.59 -4.88
CA ARG A 320 -18.26 -8.64 -5.31
C ARG A 320 -18.03 -9.83 -6.24
N THR A 321 -17.36 -9.58 -7.35
CA THR A 321 -16.83 -10.63 -8.22
C THR A 321 -15.31 -10.48 -8.29
N PHE A 322 -14.58 -11.57 -7.99
CA PHE A 322 -13.16 -11.65 -8.25
C PHE A 322 -12.92 -12.23 -9.65
N VAL A 323 -12.28 -11.46 -10.51
CA VAL A 323 -11.89 -11.86 -11.86
C VAL A 323 -10.40 -12.13 -11.84
N VAL A 324 -10.00 -13.38 -12.15
CA VAL A 324 -8.59 -13.76 -12.25
C VAL A 324 -8.13 -13.49 -13.68
N ASP A 325 -7.07 -12.68 -13.82
CA ASP A 325 -6.48 -12.37 -15.12
C ASP A 325 -5.27 -13.29 -15.41
N TRP A 326 -4.43 -13.61 -14.40
CA TRP A 326 -3.30 -14.51 -14.53
C TRP A 326 -2.87 -15.08 -13.17
N THR A 327 -2.16 -16.21 -13.22
CA THR A 327 -1.49 -16.81 -12.05
C THR A 327 -0.08 -17.27 -12.40
N ASN A 328 0.81 -17.27 -11.43
CA ASN A 328 2.15 -17.86 -11.53
C ASN A 328 2.46 -18.61 -10.25
N THR A 329 2.66 -19.92 -10.34
CA THR A 329 2.96 -20.79 -9.20
C THR A 329 4.37 -21.35 -9.34
N GLN A 330 5.14 -21.34 -8.26
CA GLN A 330 6.50 -21.84 -8.21
C GLN A 330 6.81 -22.42 -6.82
N PRO A 331 7.81 -23.29 -6.68
CA PRO A 331 8.29 -23.71 -5.35
C PRO A 331 8.62 -22.48 -4.49
N THR A 332 8.23 -22.52 -3.21
CA THR A 332 8.50 -21.36 -2.33
C THR A 332 9.99 -21.14 -2.19
N SER A 333 10.37 -19.89 -2.32
CA SER A 333 11.71 -19.39 -2.06
C SER A 333 11.76 -18.44 -0.86
N TYR A 334 10.77 -18.55 0.01
CA TYR A 334 10.73 -17.76 1.24
C TYR A 334 11.93 -18.05 2.13
N GLU A 335 12.58 -16.99 2.58
CA GLU A 335 13.70 -17.03 3.49
C GLU A 335 13.35 -16.32 4.80
N SER A 336 13.68 -16.95 5.93
CA SER A 336 13.62 -16.32 7.26
C SER A 336 15.01 -15.98 7.81
N GLY A 337 16.05 -16.56 7.22
CA GLY A 337 17.46 -16.35 7.57
C GLY A 337 18.13 -15.25 6.73
N GLY A 338 19.47 -15.25 6.74
CA GLY A 338 20.25 -14.31 5.95
C GLY A 338 19.91 -12.86 6.27
N MET A 339 19.72 -12.03 5.25
CA MET A 339 19.33 -10.64 5.41
C MET A 339 17.96 -10.43 6.08
N TYR A 340 17.10 -11.45 6.04
CA TYR A 340 15.76 -11.37 6.63
C TYR A 340 15.73 -11.75 8.12
N ALA A 341 16.82 -12.34 8.66
CA ALA A 341 16.86 -12.78 10.07
C ALA A 341 16.64 -11.61 11.05
N ALA A 342 17.12 -10.44 10.70
CA ALA A 342 16.97 -9.23 11.51
C ALA A 342 15.61 -8.53 11.39
N LEU A 343 14.76 -8.95 10.44
CA LEU A 343 13.39 -8.46 10.30
C LEU A 343 12.46 -9.31 11.19
N THR A 344 12.49 -9.10 12.49
CA THR A 344 11.78 -9.95 13.47
C THR A 344 10.28 -9.64 13.56
N THR A 345 9.84 -8.45 13.19
CA THR A 345 8.41 -8.13 13.13
C THR A 345 7.81 -8.72 11.86
N ARG A 346 6.98 -9.75 12.04
CA ARG A 346 6.34 -10.51 10.94
C ARG A 346 4.84 -10.37 11.00
N GLY A 347 4.19 -10.41 9.81
CA GLY A 347 2.76 -10.58 9.72
C GLY A 347 2.32 -11.96 10.19
N CYS A 348 1.14 -12.04 10.79
CA CYS A 348 0.52 -13.28 11.20
C CYS A 348 -1.00 -13.21 11.14
N TYR A 349 -1.67 -14.34 11.36
CA TYR A 349 -3.12 -14.39 11.37
C TYR A 349 -3.71 -13.98 12.73
N GLY A 350 -4.89 -13.37 12.69
CA GLY A 350 -5.66 -13.00 13.87
C GLY A 350 -5.09 -11.80 14.63
N THR A 351 -5.58 -11.64 15.85
CA THR A 351 -5.32 -10.45 16.70
C THR A 351 -3.89 -10.31 17.21
N SER A 352 -3.06 -11.31 17.01
CA SER A 352 -1.63 -11.27 17.32
C SER A 352 -0.82 -10.48 16.30
N ASP A 353 -1.39 -10.22 15.11
CA ASP A 353 -0.73 -9.39 14.10
C ASP A 353 -0.49 -7.97 14.65
N PRO A 354 0.69 -7.38 14.41
CA PRO A 354 1.05 -6.05 14.91
C PRO A 354 0.04 -4.96 14.58
N VAL A 355 -0.72 -5.08 13.51
CA VAL A 355 -1.70 -4.09 13.08
C VAL A 355 -2.82 -3.90 14.10
N TYR A 356 -3.26 -4.97 14.80
CA TYR A 356 -4.35 -4.84 15.77
C TYR A 356 -3.94 -4.07 17.03
N ALA A 357 -2.71 -4.23 17.47
CA ALA A 357 -2.17 -3.42 18.58
C ALA A 357 -1.96 -1.96 18.14
N PHE A 358 -1.54 -1.76 16.91
CA PHE A 358 -1.32 -0.42 16.34
C PHE A 358 -2.62 0.41 16.28
N TRP A 359 -3.72 -0.18 15.82
CA TRP A 359 -5.02 0.51 15.67
C TRP A 359 -5.81 0.70 16.97
N LYS A 360 -5.36 0.14 18.08
CA LYS A 360 -5.99 0.35 19.40
C LYS A 360 -5.53 1.63 20.10
N LYS A 361 -4.54 2.33 19.56
CA LYS A 361 -3.96 3.56 20.13
C LYS A 361 -4.82 4.81 19.96
#